data_e2621bf965d8c1b9f132f4afbad92d64
#
_entry.id   e2621bf965d8c1b9f132f4afbad92d64
#
_cell.length_a   1.000
_cell.length_b   1.000
_cell.length_c   1.000
_cell.angle_alpha   90.00
_cell.angle_beta   90.00
_cell.angle_gamma   90.00
#
_symmetry.space_group_name_H-M   'P 1'
#
loop_
_entity.id
_entity.type
_entity.pdbx_description
1 polymer ?
#
loop_
_entity_poly.entity_id
_entity_poly.type
_entity_poly.pdbx_seq_one_letter_code
_entity_poly.pdbx_strand_id
1 'polypeptide(L)'
;MKPIHLIALSVAASLSLAAADEKTVTEKAKDALTKAGETTKDALNKAAKMTKEASKTLVDAVSPDADATPVAVTVDDVTLNLPAKVAAGKTAFVVKNNGKEKHNFRVKGDDVDERFLLDVKPADSKVMHVTLKPGTYEVTCPDNEKAVGMKRTLTVE
;
A
#
# COMPACT_ATOMS: atom_id res chain seq x y z
N MET A 1 -50.74 -5.35 19.73
CA MET A 1 -49.98 -5.69 20.94
C MET A 1 -49.94 -7.21 21.05
N LYS A 2 -48.83 -7.83 20.77
CA LYS A 2 -48.59 -9.28 20.88
C LYS A 2 -47.51 -9.50 21.94
N PRO A 3 -47.68 -10.35 22.95
CA PRO A 3 -46.66 -10.59 23.96
C PRO A 3 -45.58 -11.56 23.45
N ILE A 4 -44.33 -11.22 23.73
CA ILE A 4 -43.15 -12.03 23.45
C ILE A 4 -43.00 -13.03 24.60
N HIS A 5 -43.04 -14.32 24.28
CA HIS A 5 -42.81 -15.40 25.26
C HIS A 5 -41.31 -15.60 25.43
N LEU A 6 -40.81 -15.33 26.64
CA LEU A 6 -39.49 -15.72 27.08
C LEU A 6 -39.48 -17.21 27.42
N ILE A 7 -38.78 -18.02 26.67
CA ILE A 7 -38.52 -19.43 27.03
C ILE A 7 -37.16 -19.48 27.76
N ALA A 8 -37.25 -19.64 29.08
CA ALA A 8 -36.07 -19.95 29.89
C ALA A 8 -35.78 -21.45 29.80
N LEU A 9 -34.69 -21.82 29.16
CA LEU A 9 -34.21 -23.20 29.12
C LEU A 9 -33.19 -23.42 30.25
N SER A 10 -33.66 -23.99 31.36
CA SER A 10 -32.83 -24.42 32.46
C SER A 10 -32.24 -25.80 32.17
N VAL A 11 -30.95 -25.85 31.87
CA VAL A 11 -30.17 -27.10 31.79
C VAL A 11 -29.55 -27.37 33.16
N ALA A 12 -30.18 -28.24 33.92
CA ALA A 12 -29.59 -28.83 35.14
C ALA A 12 -28.65 -29.97 34.70
N ALA A 13 -27.36 -29.72 34.67
CA ALA A 13 -26.33 -30.77 34.52
C ALA A 13 -25.98 -31.32 35.91
N SER A 14 -26.46 -32.51 36.21
CA SER A 14 -26.03 -33.30 37.38
C SER A 14 -24.59 -33.75 37.22
N LEU A 15 -23.71 -33.18 38.01
CA LEU A 15 -22.29 -33.51 38.09
C LEU A 15 -22.09 -34.71 39.00
N SER A 16 -21.91 -35.90 38.44
CA SER A 16 -21.44 -37.09 39.18
C SER A 16 -19.92 -36.93 39.43
N LEU A 17 -19.58 -36.68 40.68
CA LEU A 17 -18.20 -36.58 41.13
C LEU A 17 -17.62 -38.00 41.28
N ALA A 18 -16.89 -38.50 40.30
CA ALA A 18 -15.98 -39.63 40.46
C ALA A 18 -14.59 -39.06 40.73
N ALA A 19 -14.10 -39.31 41.94
CA ALA A 19 -12.76 -38.97 42.36
C ALA A 19 -11.74 -39.80 41.60
N ALA A 20 -11.03 -39.16 40.64
CA ALA A 20 -9.84 -39.71 39.98
C ALA A 20 -8.77 -38.62 39.90
N ASP A 21 -7.79 -38.80 40.76
CA ASP A 21 -6.42 -38.32 40.71
C ASP A 21 -6.17 -36.88 40.16
N GLU A 22 -6.25 -35.93 41.07
CA GLU A 22 -6.05 -34.50 40.85
C GLU A 22 -4.65 -34.09 40.35
N LYS A 23 -3.68 -35.00 40.40
CA LYS A 23 -2.30 -34.73 39.99
C LYS A 23 -2.04 -34.85 38.52
N THR A 24 -2.76 -35.70 37.79
CA THR A 24 -2.55 -35.93 36.35
C THR A 24 -3.25 -34.89 35.45
N VAL A 25 -4.31 -34.26 35.93
CA VAL A 25 -5.07 -33.27 35.17
C VAL A 25 -4.35 -31.91 35.11
N THR A 26 -3.62 -31.56 36.22
CA THR A 26 -2.88 -30.29 36.31
C THR A 26 -1.61 -30.29 35.46
N GLU A 27 -0.93 -31.39 35.28
CA GLU A 27 0.25 -31.48 34.41
C GLU A 27 -0.13 -31.47 32.93
N LYS A 28 -1.18 -32.17 32.53
CA LYS A 28 -1.68 -32.13 31.14
C LYS A 28 -2.24 -30.75 30.75
N ALA A 29 -2.86 -30.03 31.66
CA ALA A 29 -3.33 -28.69 31.43
C ALA A 29 -2.20 -27.67 31.29
N LYS A 30 -1.11 -27.82 32.04
CA LYS A 30 0.09 -26.97 31.92
C LYS A 30 0.80 -27.20 30.59
N ASP A 31 0.95 -28.45 30.16
CA ASP A 31 1.59 -28.79 28.88
C ASP A 31 0.79 -28.31 27.68
N ALA A 32 -0.53 -28.42 27.72
CA ALA A 32 -1.42 -27.88 26.69
C ALA A 32 -1.38 -26.34 26.63
N LEU A 33 -1.29 -25.67 27.78
CA LEU A 33 -1.25 -24.21 27.86
C LEU A 33 0.10 -23.66 27.37
N THR A 34 1.22 -24.35 27.65
CA THR A 34 2.55 -23.97 27.18
C THR A 34 2.66 -24.13 25.65
N LYS A 35 2.13 -25.23 25.11
CA LYS A 35 2.14 -25.50 23.66
C LYS A 35 1.23 -24.55 22.87
N ALA A 36 0.09 -24.15 23.44
CA ALA A 36 -0.77 -23.13 22.86
C ALA A 36 -0.14 -21.73 22.88
N GLY A 37 0.65 -21.40 23.92
CA GLY A 37 1.35 -20.12 24.05
C GLY A 37 2.48 -19.94 23.04
N GLU A 38 3.24 -21.00 22.73
CA GLU A 38 4.32 -20.94 21.74
C GLU A 38 3.79 -20.79 20.31
N THR A 39 2.75 -21.54 19.96
CA THR A 39 2.12 -21.44 18.62
C THR A 39 1.52 -20.05 18.38
N THR A 40 1.01 -19.41 19.43
CA THR A 40 0.42 -18.05 19.31
C THR A 40 1.51 -16.98 19.16
N LYS A 41 2.65 -17.14 19.83
CA LYS A 41 3.79 -16.22 19.70
C LYS A 41 4.41 -16.27 18.31
N ASP A 42 4.56 -17.45 17.73
CA ASP A 42 5.08 -17.61 16.38
C ASP A 42 4.12 -17.06 15.31
N ALA A 43 2.82 -17.27 15.48
CA ALA A 43 1.81 -16.70 14.59
C ALA A 43 1.76 -15.16 14.69
N LEU A 44 1.86 -14.60 15.92
CA LEU A 44 1.92 -13.14 16.12
C LEU A 44 3.19 -12.54 15.54
N ASN A 45 4.36 -13.17 15.76
CA ASN A 45 5.63 -12.69 15.22
C ASN A 45 5.65 -12.75 13.69
N LYS A 46 5.08 -13.81 13.10
CA LYS A 46 4.96 -13.94 11.65
C LYS A 46 4.00 -12.89 11.07
N ALA A 47 2.86 -12.64 11.71
CA ALA A 47 1.92 -11.60 11.32
C ALA A 47 2.54 -10.19 11.46
N ALA A 48 3.25 -9.91 12.55
CA ALA A 48 3.94 -8.63 12.75
C ALA A 48 5.06 -8.39 11.73
N LYS A 49 5.80 -9.44 11.35
CA LYS A 49 6.84 -9.36 10.32
C LYS A 49 6.24 -9.10 8.94
N MET A 50 5.15 -9.79 8.57
CA MET A 50 4.44 -9.58 7.31
C MET A 50 3.83 -8.18 7.22
N THR A 51 3.29 -7.65 8.32
CA THR A 51 2.74 -6.28 8.37
C THR A 51 3.84 -5.24 8.24
N LYS A 52 5.02 -5.47 8.84
CA LYS A 52 6.16 -4.56 8.75
C LYS A 52 6.77 -4.54 7.34
N GLU A 53 6.86 -5.68 6.68
CA GLU A 53 7.33 -5.77 5.29
C GLU A 53 6.31 -5.20 4.30
N ALA A 54 5.02 -5.45 4.49
CA ALA A 54 3.96 -4.85 3.69
C ALA A 54 3.91 -3.32 3.85
N SER A 55 4.10 -2.80 5.08
CA SER A 55 4.19 -1.36 5.33
C SER A 55 5.41 -0.75 4.67
N LYS A 56 6.56 -1.43 4.69
CA LYS A 56 7.78 -0.96 4.01
C LYS A 56 7.58 -0.89 2.49
N THR A 57 6.98 -1.90 1.89
CA THR A 57 6.68 -1.92 0.45
C THR A 57 5.71 -0.81 0.05
N LEU A 58 4.72 -0.47 0.90
CA LEU A 58 3.79 0.63 0.65
C LEU A 58 4.45 2.00 0.81
N VAL A 59 5.38 2.15 1.76
CA VAL A 59 6.13 3.41 1.96
C VAL A 59 7.12 3.62 0.82
N ASP A 60 7.78 2.57 0.33
CA ASP A 60 8.69 2.64 -0.82
C ASP A 60 7.95 3.03 -2.12
N ALA A 61 6.67 2.67 -2.26
CA ALA A 61 5.85 3.05 -3.42
C ALA A 61 5.41 4.53 -3.41
N VAL A 62 5.54 5.24 -2.29
CA VAL A 62 5.12 6.64 -2.13
C VAL A 62 6.30 7.57 -1.87
N SER A 63 7.46 7.04 -1.49
CA SER A 63 8.68 7.81 -1.21
C SER A 63 9.72 7.64 -2.31
N PRO A 64 10.44 8.69 -2.69
CA PRO A 64 11.60 8.57 -3.58
C PRO A 64 12.67 7.67 -2.96
N ASP A 65 13.34 6.86 -3.79
CA ASP A 65 14.54 6.15 -3.37
C ASP A 65 15.62 7.15 -2.93
N ALA A 66 16.39 6.79 -1.91
CA ALA A 66 17.41 7.67 -1.33
C ALA A 66 18.50 8.09 -2.33
N ASP A 67 18.70 7.30 -3.39
CA ASP A 67 19.69 7.53 -4.47
C ASP A 67 19.08 8.10 -5.77
N ALA A 68 17.76 8.36 -5.79
CA ALA A 68 17.08 8.95 -6.93
C ALA A 68 16.88 10.46 -6.73
N THR A 69 17.10 11.23 -7.79
CA THR A 69 16.82 12.68 -7.78
C THR A 69 15.30 12.91 -7.79
N PRO A 70 14.72 13.52 -6.76
CA PRO A 70 13.28 13.77 -6.72
C PRO A 70 12.90 14.92 -7.67
N VAL A 71 11.90 14.68 -8.51
CA VAL A 71 11.32 15.66 -9.42
C VAL A 71 9.84 15.85 -9.08
N ALA A 72 9.48 17.03 -8.60
CA ALA A 72 8.10 17.36 -8.28
C ALA A 72 7.29 17.58 -9.56
N VAL A 73 6.16 16.89 -9.65
CA VAL A 73 5.18 17.01 -10.73
C VAL A 73 3.82 17.27 -10.13
N THR A 74 3.09 18.23 -10.68
CA THR A 74 1.68 18.44 -10.33
C THR A 74 0.82 18.28 -11.57
N VAL A 75 -0.28 17.56 -11.43
CA VAL A 75 -1.31 17.43 -12.44
C VAL A 75 -2.62 17.96 -11.89
N ASP A 76 -3.31 18.74 -12.67
CA ASP A 76 -4.70 19.15 -12.43
C ASP A 76 -5.58 18.77 -13.66
N ASP A 77 -6.85 19.15 -13.68
CA ASP A 77 -7.80 18.70 -14.71
C ASP A 77 -7.46 19.18 -16.13
N VAL A 78 -6.56 20.17 -16.29
CA VAL A 78 -6.22 20.77 -17.58
C VAL A 78 -4.73 20.98 -17.83
N THR A 79 -3.90 20.87 -16.80
CA THR A 79 -2.45 21.13 -16.91
C THR A 79 -1.58 20.10 -16.18
N LEU A 80 -0.42 19.87 -16.77
CA LEU A 80 0.66 19.08 -16.21
C LEU A 80 1.87 20.00 -16.01
N ASN A 81 2.29 20.19 -14.77
CA ASN A 81 3.41 21.05 -14.41
C ASN A 81 4.59 20.22 -13.91
N LEU A 82 5.73 20.43 -14.52
CA LEU A 82 7.01 19.83 -14.14
C LEU A 82 8.16 20.74 -14.59
N PRO A 83 9.39 20.58 -14.05
CA PRO A 83 10.57 21.27 -14.53
C PRO A 83 10.83 20.95 -16.01
N ALA A 84 11.25 21.94 -16.78
CA ALA A 84 11.59 21.73 -18.20
C ALA A 84 12.92 20.97 -18.41
N LYS A 85 13.78 20.95 -17.36
CA LYS A 85 15.10 20.31 -17.38
C LYS A 85 15.33 19.53 -16.08
N VAL A 86 15.95 18.37 -16.21
CA VAL A 86 16.39 17.53 -15.07
C VAL A 86 17.76 16.92 -15.38
N ALA A 87 18.49 16.51 -14.35
CA ALA A 87 19.75 15.80 -14.52
C ALA A 87 19.52 14.35 -14.96
N ALA A 88 20.47 13.83 -15.75
CA ALA A 88 20.49 12.41 -16.10
C ALA A 88 20.74 11.53 -14.87
N GLY A 89 20.22 10.30 -14.88
CA GLY A 89 20.40 9.33 -13.83
C GLY A 89 19.08 8.82 -13.24
N LYS A 90 19.16 8.21 -12.06
CA LYS A 90 17.97 7.74 -11.34
C LYS A 90 17.11 8.92 -10.92
N THR A 91 15.88 8.92 -11.38
CA THR A 91 14.91 10.00 -11.16
C THR A 91 13.66 9.44 -10.51
N ALA A 92 13.16 10.12 -9.49
CA ALA A 92 11.89 9.82 -8.84
C ALA A 92 10.88 10.95 -9.13
N PHE A 93 9.98 10.75 -10.07
CA PHE A 93 8.87 11.68 -10.31
C PHE A 93 7.83 11.55 -9.21
N VAL A 94 7.73 12.56 -8.35
CA VAL A 94 6.71 12.67 -7.31
C VAL A 94 5.50 13.39 -7.90
N VAL A 95 4.52 12.63 -8.36
CA VAL A 95 3.33 13.14 -9.06
C VAL A 95 2.20 13.34 -8.07
N LYS A 96 1.76 14.58 -7.91
CA LYS A 96 0.63 14.96 -7.07
C LYS A 96 -0.55 15.40 -7.93
N ASN A 97 -1.72 14.82 -7.68
CA ASN A 97 -2.94 15.24 -8.33
C ASN A 97 -3.65 16.32 -7.51
N ASN A 98 -3.69 17.54 -8.05
CA ASN A 98 -4.40 18.68 -7.48
C ASN A 98 -5.76 18.91 -8.17
N GLY A 99 -6.12 18.09 -9.17
CA GLY A 99 -7.39 18.13 -9.87
C GLY A 99 -8.54 17.46 -9.11
N LYS A 100 -9.70 17.45 -9.71
CA LYS A 100 -10.92 16.80 -9.21
C LYS A 100 -11.14 15.42 -9.82
N GLU A 101 -10.48 15.15 -10.94
CA GLU A 101 -10.54 13.88 -11.65
C GLU A 101 -9.28 13.05 -11.40
N LYS A 102 -9.35 11.77 -11.73
CA LYS A 102 -8.19 10.89 -11.71
C LYS A 102 -7.33 11.16 -12.94
N HIS A 103 -6.02 11.10 -12.79
CA HIS A 103 -5.06 11.31 -13.85
C HIS A 103 -3.98 10.23 -13.84
N ASN A 104 -3.44 9.95 -15.01
CA ASN A 104 -2.27 9.09 -15.15
C ASN A 104 -1.03 9.94 -15.51
N PHE A 105 0.13 9.33 -15.48
CA PHE A 105 1.40 9.99 -15.80
C PHE A 105 2.26 9.03 -16.61
N ARG A 106 2.77 9.51 -17.74
CA ARG A 106 3.63 8.76 -18.66
C ARG A 106 4.84 9.58 -19.05
N VAL A 107 6.00 8.93 -19.05
CA VAL A 107 7.27 9.48 -19.58
C VAL A 107 7.69 8.62 -20.75
N LYS A 108 7.88 9.23 -21.90
CA LYS A 108 8.28 8.56 -23.15
C LYS A 108 9.50 9.23 -23.77
N GLY A 109 10.51 8.45 -24.11
CA GLY A 109 11.72 8.84 -24.83
C GLY A 109 12.19 7.69 -25.71
N ASP A 110 13.44 7.78 -26.22
CA ASP A 110 13.97 6.78 -27.17
C ASP A 110 14.01 5.36 -26.57
N ASP A 111 14.40 5.24 -25.32
CA ASP A 111 14.59 3.97 -24.62
C ASP A 111 13.76 3.84 -23.32
N VAL A 112 12.84 4.77 -23.07
CA VAL A 112 11.95 4.81 -21.93
C VAL A 112 10.50 4.99 -22.41
N ASP A 113 9.60 4.15 -21.93
CA ASP A 113 8.15 4.31 -22.08
C ASP A 113 7.47 3.76 -20.83
N GLU A 114 7.46 4.60 -19.78
CA GLU A 114 6.93 4.25 -18.48
C GLU A 114 5.67 5.04 -18.16
N ARG A 115 4.69 4.37 -17.58
CA ARG A 115 3.44 4.97 -17.09
C ARG A 115 3.00 4.33 -15.78
N PHE A 116 2.20 5.03 -15.01
CA PHE A 116 1.56 4.39 -13.85
C PHE A 116 0.60 3.29 -14.29
N LEU A 117 0.67 2.15 -13.59
CA LEU A 117 -0.29 1.05 -13.78
C LEU A 117 -1.71 1.45 -13.33
N LEU A 118 -1.80 2.27 -12.30
CA LEU A 118 -3.06 2.77 -11.73
C LEU A 118 -3.03 4.30 -11.68
N ASP A 119 -4.16 4.93 -11.98
CA ASP A 119 -4.31 6.37 -11.94
C ASP A 119 -4.03 6.98 -10.56
N VAL A 120 -3.62 8.23 -10.55
CA VAL A 120 -3.48 9.06 -9.35
C VAL A 120 -4.84 9.69 -9.05
N LYS A 121 -5.43 9.35 -7.92
CA LYS A 121 -6.73 9.89 -7.51
C LYS A 121 -6.62 11.36 -7.09
N PRO A 122 -7.74 12.12 -7.07
CA PRO A 122 -7.76 13.48 -6.53
C PRO A 122 -7.14 13.56 -5.12
N ALA A 123 -6.31 14.58 -4.90
CA ALA A 123 -5.56 14.85 -3.67
C ALA A 123 -4.51 13.77 -3.28
N ASP A 124 -4.31 12.75 -4.12
CA ASP A 124 -3.35 11.67 -3.91
C ASP A 124 -1.99 12.00 -4.58
N SER A 125 -0.97 11.24 -4.21
CA SER A 125 0.38 11.32 -4.79
C SER A 125 0.92 9.93 -5.08
N LYS A 126 1.71 9.83 -6.17
CA LYS A 126 2.44 8.60 -6.52
C LYS A 126 3.85 8.93 -6.95
N VAL A 127 4.75 7.98 -6.79
CA VAL A 127 6.15 8.09 -7.22
C VAL A 127 6.41 7.12 -8.36
N MET A 128 7.07 7.62 -9.42
CA MET A 128 7.57 6.81 -10.53
C MET A 128 9.10 6.88 -10.52
N HIS A 129 9.76 5.74 -10.38
CA HIS A 129 11.19 5.61 -10.50
C HIS A 129 11.57 5.24 -11.92
N VAL A 130 12.45 6.01 -12.53
CA VAL A 130 12.95 5.79 -13.88
C VAL A 130 14.42 6.25 -13.97
N THR A 131 15.22 5.55 -14.77
CA THR A 131 16.59 5.98 -15.08
C THR A 131 16.58 6.70 -16.42
N LEU A 132 16.90 8.00 -16.39
CA LEU A 132 16.90 8.86 -17.56
C LEU A 132 18.33 9.02 -18.09
N LYS A 133 18.50 8.93 -19.40
CA LYS A 133 19.72 9.30 -20.12
C LYS A 133 19.59 10.72 -20.67
N PRO A 134 20.71 11.41 -20.98
CA PRO A 134 20.63 12.69 -21.67
C PRO A 134 19.80 12.58 -22.94
N GLY A 135 18.85 13.49 -23.13
CA GLY A 135 17.94 13.44 -24.27
C GLY A 135 16.66 14.24 -24.03
N THR A 136 15.71 14.05 -24.93
CA THR A 136 14.40 14.72 -24.88
C THR A 136 13.31 13.69 -24.65
N TYR A 137 12.46 13.95 -23.68
CA TYR A 137 11.36 13.08 -23.28
C TYR A 137 10.04 13.82 -23.41
N GLU A 138 9.02 13.10 -23.83
CA GLU A 138 7.63 13.55 -23.81
C GLU A 138 6.97 13.08 -22.51
N VAL A 139 6.38 14.00 -21.79
CA VAL A 139 5.62 13.71 -20.56
C VAL A 139 4.17 14.05 -20.80
N THR A 140 3.28 13.06 -20.59
CA THR A 140 1.84 13.20 -20.90
C THR A 140 0.98 12.62 -19.79
N CYS A 141 -0.30 13.06 -19.78
CA CYS A 141 -1.38 12.36 -19.10
C CYS A 141 -2.17 11.57 -20.14
N PRO A 142 -2.02 10.22 -20.22
CA PRO A 142 -2.67 9.41 -21.26
C PRO A 142 -4.20 9.52 -21.28
N ASP A 143 -4.81 9.77 -20.12
CA ASP A 143 -6.27 9.88 -20.00
C ASP A 143 -6.81 11.17 -20.61
N ASN A 144 -5.96 12.19 -20.80
CA ASN A 144 -6.35 13.50 -21.33
C ASN A 144 -5.33 14.10 -22.31
N GLU A 145 -4.75 13.28 -23.19
CA GLU A 145 -3.71 13.70 -24.17
C GLU A 145 -4.16 14.82 -25.13
N LYS A 146 -5.46 14.98 -25.32
CA LYS A 146 -6.03 16.00 -26.22
C LYS A 146 -5.98 17.41 -25.61
N ALA A 147 -5.87 17.53 -24.30
CA ALA A 147 -5.74 18.81 -23.64
C ALA A 147 -4.30 19.34 -23.81
N VAL A 148 -4.17 20.51 -24.41
CA VAL A 148 -2.86 21.14 -24.72
C VAL A 148 -1.97 21.27 -23.49
N GLY A 149 -2.55 21.45 -22.32
CA GLY A 149 -1.83 21.55 -21.04
C GLY A 149 -1.30 20.23 -20.48
N MET A 150 -1.75 19.09 -21.01
CA MET A 150 -1.43 17.74 -20.51
C MET A 150 -0.25 17.09 -21.22
N LYS A 151 0.47 17.84 -22.02
CA LYS A 151 1.68 17.40 -22.71
C LYS A 151 2.82 18.39 -22.46
N ARG A 152 3.98 17.86 -22.07
CA ARG A 152 5.20 18.63 -21.81
C ARG A 152 6.41 17.94 -22.42
N THR A 153 7.38 18.76 -22.80
CA THR A 153 8.71 18.28 -23.18
C THR A 153 9.66 18.44 -21.99
N LEU A 154 10.39 17.38 -21.67
CA LEU A 154 11.39 17.33 -20.62
C LEU A 154 12.75 17.13 -21.25
N THR A 155 13.70 18.01 -20.97
CA THR A 155 15.09 17.87 -21.39
C THR A 155 15.91 17.28 -20.24
N VAL A 156 16.68 16.26 -20.53
CA VAL A 156 17.59 15.60 -19.58
C VAL A 156 19.04 15.91 -19.99
N GLU A 157 19.80 16.48 -19.07
CA GLU A 157 21.19 16.92 -19.27
C GLU A 157 22.19 16.15 -18.39
#